data_e6a212abaec8a6de3014279b802127bc
#
_entry.id   e6a212abaec8a6de3014279b802127bc
#
_cell.length_a   1.000
_cell.length_b   1.000
_cell.length_c   1.000
_cell.angle_alpha   90.00
_cell.angle_beta   90.00
_cell.angle_gamma   90.00
#
_symmetry.space_group_name_H-M   'P 1'
#
loop_
_entity.id
_entity.type
_entity.pdbx_description
1 polymer ?
#
loop_
_entity_poly.entity_id
_entity_poly.type
_entity_poly.pdbx_seq_one_letter_code
_entity_poly.pdbx_strand_id
1 'polypeptide(L)'
;ISDYLKVGDTVLVQVTKEPINSKGPRLTAEISITGRNFVLIPFIDKVMVSNKISSNAEKGRLKQLVQSIKPQGYGVIVRTVAQEKRVAELDNELRVLVKRWEDTIRTLQHKEPVNLISEELGRTIGIIRDIFSPNFESIHVNDKLVYEEVKQYLELIAPESAKVVKLYTGEQPIFDKFDITRQMKTGLGRTVG
;
A
#
# COMPACT_ATOMS: atom_id res chain seq x y z
N ILE A 1 22.13 -7.36 19.09
CA ILE A 1 21.03 -8.34 18.85
C ILE A 1 21.12 -9.41 19.92
N SER A 2 22.30 -10.00 20.15
CA SER A 2 22.52 -11.05 21.15
C SER A 2 22.12 -10.70 22.58
N ASP A 3 22.00 -9.40 22.91
CA ASP A 3 21.56 -8.94 24.23
C ASP A 3 20.03 -9.04 24.41
N TYR A 4 19.28 -9.15 23.31
CA TYR A 4 17.81 -9.16 23.28
C TYR A 4 17.20 -10.43 22.73
N LEU A 5 17.93 -11.21 21.93
CA LEU A 5 17.44 -12.43 21.26
C LEU A 5 18.39 -13.59 21.50
N LYS A 6 17.83 -14.75 21.84
CA LYS A 6 18.54 -16.02 22.02
C LYS A 6 18.18 -16.98 20.90
N VAL A 7 18.99 -17.99 20.69
CA VAL A 7 18.68 -19.09 19.76
C VAL A 7 17.43 -19.80 20.28
N GLY A 8 16.43 -19.94 19.41
CA GLY A 8 15.14 -20.52 19.74
C GLY A 8 14.02 -19.50 19.99
N ASP A 9 14.36 -18.22 20.15
CA ASP A 9 13.34 -17.17 20.28
C ASP A 9 12.55 -16.99 18.97
N THR A 10 11.25 -16.75 19.12
CA THR A 10 10.35 -16.45 18.01
C THR A 10 10.12 -14.95 17.93
N VAL A 11 10.28 -14.37 16.75
CA VAL A 11 10.10 -12.94 16.50
C VAL A 11 9.18 -12.70 15.32
N LEU A 12 8.36 -11.65 15.42
CA LEU A 12 7.58 -11.16 14.30
C LEU A 12 8.48 -10.32 13.40
N VAL A 13 8.53 -10.67 12.12
CA VAL A 13 9.33 -9.94 11.13
C VAL A 13 8.51 -9.67 9.88
N GLN A 14 8.84 -8.58 9.21
CA GLN A 14 8.29 -8.22 7.89
C GLN A 14 9.35 -8.44 6.82
N VAL A 15 8.97 -9.09 5.72
CA VAL A 15 9.81 -9.19 4.52
C VAL A 15 9.78 -7.86 3.79
N THR A 16 10.91 -7.16 3.71
CA THR A 16 11.04 -5.88 2.99
C THR A 16 11.56 -6.04 1.57
N LYS A 17 12.23 -7.15 1.30
CA LYS A 17 12.66 -7.54 -0.05
C LYS A 17 12.58 -9.05 -0.18
N GLU A 18 12.07 -9.50 -1.30
CA GLU A 18 12.07 -10.91 -1.69
C GLU A 18 13.50 -11.42 -1.92
N PRO A 19 13.73 -12.74 -1.80
CA PRO A 19 15.03 -13.32 -2.11
C PRO A 19 15.37 -13.10 -3.59
N ILE A 20 16.65 -12.81 -3.86
CA ILE A 20 17.17 -12.59 -5.21
C ILE A 20 18.37 -13.51 -5.42
N ASN A 21 18.28 -14.45 -6.35
CA ASN A 21 19.30 -15.46 -6.63
C ASN A 21 19.70 -16.22 -5.34
N SER A 22 20.99 -16.17 -4.95
CA SER A 22 21.54 -16.82 -3.76
C SER A 22 21.32 -16.03 -2.45
N LYS A 23 20.79 -14.80 -2.53
CA LYS A 23 20.57 -13.95 -1.36
C LYS A 23 19.17 -14.20 -0.80
N GLY A 24 19.09 -14.51 0.48
CA GLY A 24 17.82 -14.64 1.19
C GLY A 24 17.01 -13.35 1.26
N PRO A 25 15.77 -13.41 1.76
CA PRO A 25 14.91 -12.26 1.93
C PRO A 25 15.51 -11.25 2.91
N ARG A 26 15.19 -9.97 2.72
CA ARG A 26 15.54 -8.94 3.70
C ARG A 26 14.39 -8.79 4.70
N LEU A 27 14.70 -8.93 5.96
CA LEU A 27 13.75 -8.87 7.07
C LEU A 27 13.95 -7.60 7.90
N THR A 28 12.87 -7.14 8.53
CA THR A 28 12.88 -6.10 9.56
C THR A 28 11.92 -6.47 10.68
N ALA A 29 12.25 -6.11 11.92
CA ALA A 29 11.33 -6.17 13.06
C ALA A 29 10.50 -4.88 13.20
N GLU A 30 10.83 -3.82 12.47
CA GLU A 30 10.03 -2.60 12.39
C GLU A 30 8.88 -2.83 11.40
N ILE A 31 7.73 -3.23 11.95
CA ILE A 31 6.53 -3.55 11.15
C ILE A 31 5.89 -2.25 10.67
N SER A 32 5.48 -2.24 9.41
CA SER A 32 4.75 -1.12 8.80
C SER A 32 3.60 -1.61 7.94
N ILE A 33 2.46 -0.93 8.01
CA ILE A 33 1.27 -1.24 7.23
C ILE A 33 0.99 -0.08 6.29
N THR A 34 1.14 -0.32 5.00
CA THR A 34 1.03 0.72 3.98
C THR A 34 -0.41 0.89 3.53
N GLY A 35 -0.93 2.10 3.73
CA GLY A 35 -2.17 2.59 3.15
C GLY A 35 -1.92 3.51 1.95
N ARG A 36 -2.97 4.16 1.47
CA ARG A 36 -2.91 5.14 0.39
C ARG A 36 -2.29 6.45 0.87
N ASN A 37 -2.86 7.03 1.92
CA ASN A 37 -2.47 8.33 2.47
C ASN A 37 -1.45 8.20 3.61
N PHE A 38 -1.40 7.03 4.26
CA PHE A 38 -0.59 6.79 5.45
C PHE A 38 0.26 5.52 5.35
N VAL A 39 1.32 5.50 6.15
CA VAL A 39 1.96 4.26 6.59
C VAL A 39 1.84 4.23 8.11
N LEU A 40 1.19 3.19 8.62
CA LEU A 40 1.06 2.95 10.07
C LEU A 40 2.28 2.16 10.57
N ILE A 41 2.87 2.61 11.66
CA ILE A 41 4.01 1.93 12.30
C ILE A 41 3.63 1.65 13.75
N PRO A 42 3.31 0.40 14.10
CA PRO A 42 3.04 0.02 15.49
C PRO A 42 4.27 0.24 16.40
N PHE A 43 4.02 0.41 17.68
CA PHE A 43 5.03 0.57 18.74
C PHE A 43 5.90 1.84 18.70
N ILE A 44 5.59 2.78 17.81
CA ILE A 44 6.25 4.09 17.75
C ILE A 44 5.17 5.17 17.89
N ASP A 45 5.36 6.11 18.79
CA ASP A 45 4.41 7.22 18.97
C ASP A 45 4.94 8.50 18.32
N LYS A 46 4.90 8.57 16.98
CA LYS A 46 5.42 9.71 16.21
C LYS A 46 4.61 9.95 14.95
N VAL A 47 4.38 11.24 14.62
CA VAL A 47 3.83 11.65 13.32
C VAL A 47 4.93 12.25 12.46
N MET A 48 5.13 11.68 11.29
CA MET A 48 6.05 12.14 10.26
C MET A 48 5.27 12.53 9.01
N VAL A 49 5.67 13.61 8.35
CA VAL A 49 5.03 14.06 7.09
C VAL A 49 6.07 14.02 5.99
N SER A 50 5.67 13.51 4.82
CA SER A 50 6.55 13.39 3.65
C SER A 50 7.23 14.72 3.32
N ASN A 51 8.54 14.69 3.14
CA ASN A 51 9.32 15.86 2.72
C ASN A 51 8.95 16.35 1.32
N LYS A 52 8.35 15.50 0.49
CA LYS A 52 7.88 15.84 -0.87
C LYS A 52 6.68 16.78 -0.89
N ILE A 53 5.98 16.98 0.22
CA ILE A 53 4.95 18.01 0.36
C ILE A 53 5.68 19.36 0.44
N SER A 54 5.49 20.24 -0.51
CA SER A 54 6.21 21.53 -0.58
C SER A 54 5.66 22.57 0.40
N SER A 55 4.33 22.61 0.59
CA SER A 55 3.66 23.60 1.45
C SER A 55 3.88 23.31 2.94
N ASN A 56 4.55 24.22 3.64
CA ASN A 56 4.74 24.13 5.09
C ASN A 56 3.40 24.26 5.84
N ALA A 57 2.47 25.06 5.35
CA ALA A 57 1.12 25.19 5.92
C ALA A 57 0.38 23.85 5.86
N GLU A 58 0.42 23.16 4.72
CA GLU A 58 -0.20 21.85 4.55
C GLU A 58 0.49 20.75 5.38
N LYS A 59 1.82 20.78 5.48
CA LYS A 59 2.55 19.90 6.42
C LYS A 59 2.08 20.09 7.86
N GLY A 60 1.94 21.34 8.29
CA GLY A 60 1.45 21.69 9.62
C GLY A 60 0.03 21.18 9.86
N ARG A 61 -0.88 21.45 8.90
CA ARG A 61 -2.28 20.98 8.93
C ARG A 61 -2.37 19.47 9.06
N LEU A 62 -1.68 18.73 8.18
CA LEU A 62 -1.69 17.27 8.18
C LEU A 62 -1.08 16.69 9.45
N LYS A 63 0.00 17.29 9.96
CA LYS A 63 0.62 16.84 11.20
C LYS A 63 -0.33 17.00 12.39
N GLN A 64 -0.94 18.17 12.57
CA GLN A 64 -1.88 18.44 13.65
C GLN A 64 -3.11 17.52 13.55
N LEU A 65 -3.67 17.37 12.35
CA LEU A 65 -4.80 16.52 12.10
C LEU A 65 -4.50 15.07 12.49
N VAL A 66 -3.39 14.50 12.02
CA VAL A 66 -3.03 13.11 12.31
C VAL A 66 -2.72 12.94 13.80
N GLN A 67 -2.09 13.91 14.45
CA GLN A 67 -1.91 13.90 15.91
C GLN A 67 -3.22 13.84 16.69
N SER A 68 -4.29 14.46 16.18
CA SER A 68 -5.59 14.48 16.85
C SER A 68 -6.41 13.19 16.65
N ILE A 69 -6.20 12.46 15.54
CA ILE A 69 -6.99 11.27 15.20
C ILE A 69 -6.26 9.95 15.43
N LYS A 70 -4.92 9.95 15.50
CA LYS A 70 -4.17 8.71 15.68
C LYS A 70 -4.34 8.16 17.10
N PRO A 71 -4.49 6.86 17.28
CA PRO A 71 -4.43 6.25 18.60
C PRO A 71 -3.02 6.38 19.21
N GLN A 72 -2.96 6.34 20.53
CA GLN A 72 -1.71 6.33 21.28
C GLN A 72 -0.92 5.05 21.00
N GLY A 73 0.42 5.14 20.94
CA GLY A 73 1.30 3.99 20.71
C GLY A 73 1.47 3.63 19.23
N TYR A 74 0.90 4.43 18.28
CA TYR A 74 1.11 4.25 16.85
C TYR A 74 1.88 5.41 16.22
N GLY A 75 2.83 5.08 15.36
CA GLY A 75 3.47 6.02 14.45
C GLY A 75 2.71 6.11 13.13
N VAL A 76 2.70 7.28 12.53
CA VAL A 76 2.07 7.51 11.23
C VAL A 76 3.01 8.33 10.35
N ILE A 77 3.30 7.80 9.15
CA ILE A 77 3.93 8.57 8.08
C ILE A 77 2.84 9.03 7.14
N VAL A 78 2.71 10.34 6.98
CA VAL A 78 1.77 10.96 6.03
C VAL A 78 2.43 11.01 4.64
N ARG A 79 1.80 10.38 3.66
CA ARG A 79 2.27 10.33 2.27
C ARG A 79 1.83 11.59 1.51
N THR A 80 2.47 11.85 0.36
CA THR A 80 2.16 13.03 -0.47
C THR A 80 0.72 13.06 -0.99
N VAL A 81 0.12 11.90 -1.25
CA VAL A 81 -1.28 11.79 -1.72
C VAL A 81 -2.32 12.22 -0.69
N ALA A 82 -1.93 12.41 0.58
CA ALA A 82 -2.79 12.95 1.63
C ALA A 82 -3.04 14.46 1.52
N GLN A 83 -2.33 15.16 0.62
CA GLN A 83 -2.53 16.59 0.40
C GLN A 83 -3.98 16.87 0.00
N GLU A 84 -4.53 17.94 0.58
CA GLU A 84 -5.89 18.46 0.30
C GLU A 84 -7.03 17.47 0.61
N LYS A 85 -6.71 16.30 1.19
CA LYS A 85 -7.70 15.32 1.59
C LYS A 85 -8.55 15.80 2.77
N ARG A 86 -9.83 15.38 2.75
CA ARG A 86 -10.77 15.68 3.83
C ARG A 86 -10.43 14.89 5.09
N VAL A 87 -10.72 15.48 6.24
CA VAL A 87 -10.49 14.86 7.56
C VAL A 87 -11.15 13.49 7.65
N ALA A 88 -12.42 13.39 7.22
CA ALA A 88 -13.17 12.13 7.28
C ALA A 88 -12.55 11.00 6.45
N GLU A 89 -11.97 11.31 5.29
CA GLU A 89 -11.28 10.34 4.43
C GLU A 89 -10.02 9.82 5.11
N LEU A 90 -9.25 10.72 5.70
CA LEU A 90 -8.01 10.40 6.40
C LEU A 90 -8.27 9.62 7.71
N ASP A 91 -9.26 10.02 8.49
CA ASP A 91 -9.66 9.31 9.72
C ASP A 91 -10.14 7.88 9.41
N ASN A 92 -10.99 7.71 8.39
CA ASN A 92 -11.47 6.40 7.99
C ASN A 92 -10.32 5.46 7.56
N GLU A 93 -9.39 5.95 6.75
CA GLU A 93 -8.23 5.14 6.36
C GLU A 93 -7.36 4.74 7.56
N LEU A 94 -7.11 5.67 8.47
CA LEU A 94 -6.31 5.39 9.65
C LEU A 94 -6.96 4.29 10.52
N ARG A 95 -8.27 4.35 10.72
CA ARG A 95 -9.03 3.31 11.43
C ARG A 95 -8.93 1.94 10.76
N VAL A 96 -9.00 1.90 9.42
CA VAL A 96 -8.84 0.67 8.65
C VAL A 96 -7.44 0.08 8.85
N LEU A 97 -6.38 0.91 8.83
CA LEU A 97 -5.01 0.46 9.05
C LEU A 97 -4.80 -0.07 10.48
N VAL A 98 -5.33 0.63 11.48
CA VAL A 98 -5.27 0.19 12.88
C VAL A 98 -5.99 -1.15 13.05
N LYS A 99 -7.21 -1.28 12.52
CA LYS A 99 -7.96 -2.53 12.55
C LYS A 99 -7.19 -3.67 11.90
N ARG A 100 -6.58 -3.43 10.74
CA ARG A 100 -5.75 -4.43 10.06
C ARG A 100 -4.59 -4.91 10.94
N TRP A 101 -3.96 -4.00 11.67
CA TRP A 101 -2.91 -4.36 12.63
C TRP A 101 -3.46 -5.19 13.79
N GLU A 102 -4.58 -4.80 14.39
CA GLU A 102 -5.23 -5.53 15.48
C GLU A 102 -5.62 -6.95 15.06
N ASP A 103 -6.15 -7.10 13.84
CA ASP A 103 -6.47 -8.42 13.26
C ASP A 103 -5.20 -9.25 13.02
N THR A 104 -4.09 -8.62 12.61
CA THR A 104 -2.77 -9.27 12.48
C THR A 104 -2.28 -9.80 13.82
N ILE A 105 -2.36 -9.00 14.89
CA ILE A 105 -1.96 -9.42 16.25
C ILE A 105 -2.86 -10.55 16.76
N ARG A 106 -4.17 -10.48 16.50
CA ARG A 106 -5.11 -11.55 16.86
C ARG A 106 -4.75 -12.87 16.16
N THR A 107 -4.42 -12.81 14.88
CA THR A 107 -3.96 -13.98 14.12
C THR A 107 -2.66 -14.54 14.69
N LEU A 108 -1.72 -13.68 15.07
CA LEU A 108 -0.43 -14.08 15.66
C LEU A 108 -0.62 -14.91 16.97
N GLN A 109 -1.61 -14.53 17.80
CA GLN A 109 -1.89 -15.22 19.07
C GLN A 109 -2.39 -16.66 18.89
N HIS A 110 -2.90 -17.02 17.70
CA HIS A 110 -3.50 -18.31 17.41
C HIS A 110 -2.69 -19.17 16.44
N LYS A 111 -1.54 -18.68 15.96
CA LYS A 111 -0.69 -19.43 15.03
C LYS A 111 0.63 -19.83 15.66
N GLU A 112 0.98 -21.09 15.46
CA GLU A 112 2.30 -21.61 15.84
C GLU A 112 3.41 -21.02 14.95
N PRO A 113 4.64 -20.81 15.47
CA PRO A 113 5.81 -20.49 14.64
C PRO A 113 6.17 -21.73 13.77
N VAL A 114 6.69 -21.58 12.59
CA VAL A 114 6.98 -20.48 11.69
C VAL A 114 5.80 -20.36 10.72
N ASN A 115 5.09 -19.25 10.70
CA ASN A 115 3.88 -19.12 9.88
C ASN A 115 3.74 -17.72 9.26
N LEU A 116 3.06 -17.65 8.11
CA LEU A 116 2.62 -16.40 7.52
C LEU A 116 1.45 -15.84 8.35
N ILE A 117 1.63 -14.66 8.93
CA ILE A 117 0.65 -14.02 9.81
C ILE A 117 -0.25 -13.07 9.03
N SER A 118 0.34 -12.25 8.16
CA SER A 118 -0.38 -11.29 7.32
C SER A 118 0.37 -11.09 6.02
N GLU A 119 -0.36 -10.92 4.95
CA GLU A 119 0.15 -10.52 3.64
C GLU A 119 -0.16 -9.06 3.36
N GLU A 120 0.78 -8.34 2.73
CA GLU A 120 0.45 -7.06 2.14
C GLU A 120 -0.40 -7.26 0.87
N LEU A 121 -1.14 -6.23 0.50
CA LEU A 121 -1.93 -6.25 -0.75
C LEU A 121 -1.03 -6.65 -1.92
N GLY A 122 -1.52 -7.53 -2.78
CA GLY A 122 -0.82 -7.98 -3.97
C GLY A 122 -0.28 -6.83 -4.81
N ARG A 123 0.73 -7.09 -5.62
CA ARG A 123 1.43 -6.05 -6.42
C ARG A 123 0.45 -5.19 -7.23
N THR A 124 -0.54 -5.79 -7.85
CA THR A 124 -1.56 -5.09 -8.68
C THR A 124 -2.36 -4.11 -7.83
N ILE A 125 -2.86 -4.55 -6.68
CA ILE A 125 -3.61 -3.69 -5.76
C ILE A 125 -2.72 -2.61 -5.18
N GLY A 126 -1.45 -2.91 -4.89
CA GLY A 126 -0.47 -1.91 -4.45
C GLY A 126 -0.27 -0.80 -5.48
N ILE A 127 -0.19 -1.13 -6.76
CA ILE A 127 -0.10 -0.16 -7.86
C ILE A 127 -1.40 0.67 -7.94
N ILE A 128 -2.57 0.02 -7.98
CA ILE A 128 -3.86 0.73 -8.01
C ILE A 128 -3.99 1.67 -6.81
N ARG A 129 -3.66 1.22 -5.60
CA ARG A 129 -3.64 2.06 -4.40
C ARG A 129 -2.83 3.34 -4.59
N ASP A 130 -1.67 3.24 -5.22
CA ASP A 130 -0.72 4.34 -5.33
C ASP A 130 -1.04 5.30 -6.48
N ILE A 131 -1.58 4.81 -7.61
CA ILE A 131 -1.81 5.64 -8.81
C ILE A 131 -3.27 5.99 -9.05
N PHE A 132 -4.24 5.24 -8.50
CA PHE A 132 -5.65 5.46 -8.78
C PHE A 132 -6.09 6.90 -8.44
N SER A 133 -6.87 7.48 -9.35
CA SER A 133 -7.51 8.79 -9.18
C SER A 133 -8.98 8.69 -9.65
N PRO A 134 -9.93 9.43 -9.06
CA PRO A 134 -11.31 9.49 -9.54
C PRO A 134 -11.46 9.90 -11.01
N ASN A 135 -10.42 10.52 -11.58
CA ASN A 135 -10.40 10.94 -12.99
C ASN A 135 -10.03 9.83 -13.98
N PHE A 136 -9.81 8.60 -13.50
CA PHE A 136 -9.57 7.47 -14.40
C PHE A 136 -10.84 7.15 -15.18
N GLU A 137 -10.75 7.13 -16.51
CA GLU A 137 -11.86 6.78 -17.40
C GLU A 137 -12.11 5.26 -17.44
N SER A 138 -11.04 4.48 -17.42
CA SER A 138 -11.12 3.02 -17.41
C SER A 138 -9.83 2.35 -16.92
N ILE A 139 -9.99 1.18 -16.34
CA ILE A 139 -8.91 0.25 -15.95
C ILE A 139 -9.24 -1.08 -16.64
N HIS A 140 -8.44 -1.46 -17.63
CA HIS A 140 -8.64 -2.70 -18.35
C HIS A 140 -7.77 -3.81 -17.78
N VAL A 141 -8.37 -4.96 -17.49
CA VAL A 141 -7.72 -6.13 -16.92
C VAL A 141 -8.06 -7.35 -17.75
N ASN A 142 -7.07 -8.12 -18.18
CA ASN A 142 -7.24 -9.31 -19.03
C ASN A 142 -7.18 -10.64 -18.24
N ASP A 143 -7.02 -10.59 -16.95
CA ASP A 143 -7.12 -11.72 -16.03
C ASP A 143 -8.37 -11.58 -15.16
N LYS A 144 -9.20 -12.63 -15.10
CA LYS A 144 -10.47 -12.58 -14.37
C LYS A 144 -10.28 -12.46 -12.85
N LEU A 145 -9.29 -13.13 -12.28
CA LEU A 145 -9.03 -13.08 -10.84
C LEU A 145 -8.55 -11.68 -10.44
N VAL A 146 -7.61 -11.14 -11.20
CA VAL A 146 -7.09 -9.78 -10.99
C VAL A 146 -8.19 -8.73 -11.20
N TYR A 147 -9.10 -8.94 -12.17
CA TYR A 147 -10.26 -8.06 -12.38
C TYR A 147 -11.15 -8.02 -11.13
N GLU A 148 -11.49 -9.18 -10.56
CA GLU A 148 -12.33 -9.25 -9.36
C GLU A 148 -11.63 -8.61 -8.15
N GLU A 149 -10.33 -8.86 -7.97
CA GLU A 149 -9.53 -8.24 -6.90
C GLU A 149 -9.53 -6.71 -7.00
N VAL A 150 -9.23 -6.16 -8.19
CA VAL A 150 -9.20 -4.71 -8.42
C VAL A 150 -10.58 -4.10 -8.22
N LYS A 151 -11.62 -4.75 -8.70
CA LYS A 151 -13.01 -4.30 -8.55
C LYS A 151 -13.42 -4.25 -7.08
N GLN A 152 -13.22 -5.33 -6.33
CA GLN A 152 -13.51 -5.40 -4.89
C GLN A 152 -12.72 -4.34 -4.11
N TYR A 153 -11.45 -4.15 -4.44
CA TYR A 153 -10.64 -3.12 -3.80
C TYR A 153 -11.20 -1.72 -4.04
N LEU A 154 -11.60 -1.38 -5.28
CA LEU A 154 -12.19 -0.08 -5.59
C LEU A 154 -13.59 0.08 -4.99
N GLU A 155 -14.40 -0.98 -4.91
CA GLU A 155 -15.69 -0.95 -4.19
C GLU A 155 -15.51 -0.58 -2.71
N LEU A 156 -14.39 -0.99 -2.10
CA LEU A 156 -14.08 -0.66 -0.70
C LEU A 156 -13.61 0.79 -0.52
N ILE A 157 -12.74 1.31 -1.42
CA ILE A 157 -12.09 2.62 -1.24
C ILE A 157 -12.75 3.76 -2.00
N ALA A 158 -13.45 3.46 -3.10
CA ALA A 158 -14.08 4.44 -3.99
C ALA A 158 -15.24 3.78 -4.76
N PRO A 159 -16.38 3.47 -4.10
CA PRO A 159 -17.49 2.68 -4.69
C PRO A 159 -17.99 3.24 -6.02
N GLU A 160 -18.12 4.57 -6.11
CA GLU A 160 -18.58 5.26 -7.33
C GLU A 160 -17.65 5.03 -8.54
N SER A 161 -16.39 4.71 -8.27
CA SER A 161 -15.37 4.50 -9.29
C SER A 161 -15.16 3.02 -9.64
N ALA A 162 -15.76 2.07 -8.95
CA ALA A 162 -15.59 0.64 -9.24
C ALA A 162 -16.05 0.25 -10.67
N LYS A 163 -16.99 1.00 -11.23
CA LYS A 163 -17.49 0.85 -12.62
C LYS A 163 -16.45 1.12 -13.71
N VAL A 164 -15.35 1.79 -13.40
CA VAL A 164 -14.28 2.05 -14.38
C VAL A 164 -13.43 0.80 -14.66
N VAL A 165 -13.49 -0.22 -13.80
CA VAL A 165 -12.79 -1.51 -14.01
C VAL A 165 -13.53 -2.32 -15.08
N LYS A 166 -12.81 -2.75 -16.10
CA LYS A 166 -13.37 -3.49 -17.24
C LYS A 166 -12.55 -4.75 -17.50
N LEU A 167 -13.23 -5.89 -17.56
CA LEU A 167 -12.61 -7.13 -18.00
C LEU A 167 -12.37 -7.05 -19.51
N TYR A 168 -11.12 -7.24 -19.93
CA TYR A 168 -10.76 -7.31 -21.34
C TYR A 168 -10.75 -8.76 -21.82
N THR A 169 -11.58 -9.07 -22.82
CA THR A 169 -11.74 -10.42 -23.40
C THR A 169 -11.44 -10.46 -24.90
N GLY A 170 -10.77 -9.42 -25.43
CA GLY A 170 -10.42 -9.37 -26.85
C GLY A 170 -9.33 -10.37 -27.24
N GLU A 171 -9.33 -10.79 -28.52
CA GLU A 171 -8.33 -11.73 -29.06
C GLU A 171 -6.93 -11.13 -29.17
N GLN A 172 -6.85 -9.82 -29.44
CA GLN A 172 -5.59 -9.11 -29.53
C GLN A 172 -4.96 -8.93 -28.13
N PRO A 173 -3.63 -9.09 -27.95
CA PRO A 173 -2.98 -8.80 -26.68
C PRO A 173 -3.33 -7.38 -26.16
N ILE A 174 -3.66 -7.27 -24.86
CA ILE A 174 -4.18 -6.02 -24.29
C ILE A 174 -3.23 -4.81 -24.52
N PHE A 175 -1.93 -5.00 -24.44
CA PHE A 175 -0.95 -3.92 -24.66
C PHE A 175 -0.93 -3.46 -26.13
N ASP A 176 -1.16 -4.37 -27.07
CA ASP A 176 -1.22 -4.04 -28.49
C ASP A 176 -2.56 -3.34 -28.83
N LYS A 177 -3.66 -3.78 -28.18
CA LYS A 177 -4.97 -3.13 -28.33
C LYS A 177 -4.94 -1.65 -27.96
N PHE A 178 -4.21 -1.31 -26.90
CA PHE A 178 -4.11 0.05 -26.40
C PHE A 178 -2.79 0.76 -26.81
N ASP A 179 -2.08 0.19 -27.79
CA ASP A 179 -0.83 0.75 -28.36
C ASP A 179 0.31 0.95 -27.31
N ILE A 180 0.21 0.27 -26.17
CA ILE A 180 1.21 0.38 -25.09
C ILE A 180 2.56 -0.18 -25.52
N THR A 181 2.56 -1.31 -26.24
CA THR A 181 3.79 -1.94 -26.76
C THR A 181 4.61 -0.96 -27.62
N ARG A 182 3.94 -0.20 -28.50
CA ARG A 182 4.61 0.80 -29.35
C ARG A 182 5.14 1.97 -28.52
N GLN A 183 4.32 2.52 -27.61
CA GLN A 183 4.70 3.62 -26.74
C GLN A 183 5.91 3.23 -25.86
N MET A 184 5.92 2.03 -25.29
CA MET A 184 7.07 1.52 -24.52
C MET A 184 8.34 1.42 -25.38
N LYS A 185 8.26 0.85 -26.59
CA LYS A 185 9.40 0.74 -27.51
C LYS A 185 9.97 2.11 -27.87
N THR A 186 9.09 3.10 -28.10
CA THR A 186 9.48 4.46 -28.42
C THR A 186 10.12 5.15 -27.19
N GLY A 187 9.48 5.07 -26.02
CA GLY A 187 9.95 5.74 -24.81
C GLY A 187 11.23 5.14 -24.21
N LEU A 188 11.49 3.83 -24.42
CA LEU A 188 12.69 3.12 -23.98
C LEU A 188 13.77 3.02 -25.07
N GLY A 189 13.52 3.56 -26.26
CA GLY A 189 14.49 3.63 -27.35
C GLY A 189 15.67 4.54 -27.01
N ARG A 190 16.82 4.29 -27.67
CA ARG A 190 18.04 5.10 -27.49
C ARG A 190 17.90 6.54 -27.97
N THR A 191 16.92 6.81 -28.80
CA THR A 191 16.61 8.16 -29.33
C THR A 191 15.14 8.43 -29.11
N VAL A 192 14.82 9.42 -28.30
CA VAL A 192 13.46 9.96 -28.15
C VAL A 192 13.34 11.07 -29.18
N GLY A 193 12.48 10.86 -30.18
CA GLY A 193 12.19 11.89 -31.19
C GLY A 193 11.26 12.96 -30.65
#